data_cf5cb1f0520cd2ed7fcbc512b2e5c6ab
#
_entry.id   cf5cb1f0520cd2ed7fcbc512b2e5c6ab
#
_cell.length_a   1.000
_cell.length_b   1.000
_cell.length_c   1.000
_cell.angle_alpha   90.00
_cell.angle_beta   90.00
_cell.angle_gamma   90.00
#
_symmetry.space_group_name_H-M   'P 1'
#
loop_
_entity.id
_entity.type
_entity.pdbx_description
1 polymer ?
#
loop_
_entity_poly.entity_id
_entity_poly.type
_entity_poly.pdbx_seq_one_letter_code
_entity_poly.pdbx_strand_id
1 'polypeptide(L)'
;MPETEVPLAPERAAVAFGRVLREAELDVPVDSVLAFVRAWEAVGSDDRKLVYWAGRSTLVHRPEDIGVYDVAFAAFFGGHQQLAPGPPPPPPVPVPAAGDDGEEDGDEDGPDEDRPTHVVRWSPGEVLRHKDFAACTDGERAEAMRLLAQLRVRRAQRPSRRRRPTSRPGRWPDLRRSTRAAMRSGGETIDRRWLDPGERPRRLVLLVDVSGSMEAHARALLRFAQVVVAGGTRVEAFAIGTRLTRVTRELSSRDPDAALRAASDAVVDWSGGTRLGACLREFNDEWGVRGLARGATVVILSDGWDRGEPELLGAEVERLHRVTHRLIWVNPLKASPGYEPLARGMAAALPHVDQFLEGHSLASLCLLYTSRCV
;
A
#
# COMPACT_ATOMS: atom_id res chain seq x y z
N MET A 1 10.27 23.75 50.13
CA MET A 1 11.16 22.83 49.44
C MET A 1 10.48 22.45 48.13
N PRO A 2 10.90 22.93 46.98
CA PRO A 2 10.33 22.45 45.70
C PRO A 2 10.89 21.06 45.42
N GLU A 3 9.97 20.09 45.15
CA GLU A 3 10.33 18.76 44.69
C GLU A 3 10.99 18.88 43.32
N THR A 4 12.24 18.46 43.27
CA THR A 4 12.99 18.36 42.02
C THR A 4 12.43 17.21 41.23
N GLU A 5 11.62 17.49 40.20
CA GLU A 5 11.22 16.51 39.21
C GLU A 5 12.49 15.95 38.54
N VAL A 6 12.74 14.67 38.76
CA VAL A 6 13.80 13.91 38.10
C VAL A 6 13.38 13.83 36.61
N PRO A 7 14.19 14.35 35.66
CA PRO A 7 13.84 14.24 34.25
C PRO A 7 13.71 12.77 33.87
N LEU A 8 12.51 12.39 33.36
CA LEU A 8 12.27 11.05 32.83
C LEU A 8 13.30 10.78 31.72
N ALA A 9 13.98 9.63 31.78
CA ALA A 9 14.84 9.20 30.70
C ALA A 9 14.09 9.21 29.37
N PRO A 10 14.70 9.67 28.25
CA PRO A 10 14.05 9.86 26.96
C PRO A 10 13.22 8.66 26.51
N GLU A 11 13.72 7.44 26.75
CA GLU A 11 13.02 6.20 26.36
C GLU A 11 11.71 6.01 27.14
N ARG A 12 11.71 6.31 28.44
CA ARG A 12 10.50 6.21 29.27
C ARG A 12 9.47 7.26 28.91
N ALA A 13 9.92 8.48 28.62
CA ALA A 13 9.05 9.56 28.17
C ALA A 13 8.45 9.26 26.78
N ALA A 14 9.23 8.73 25.86
CA ALA A 14 8.74 8.33 24.52
C ALA A 14 7.69 7.21 24.59
N VAL A 15 7.90 6.20 25.43
CA VAL A 15 6.92 5.12 25.64
C VAL A 15 5.65 5.65 26.28
N ALA A 16 5.77 6.51 27.31
CA ALA A 16 4.60 7.13 27.95
C ALA A 16 3.82 8.01 26.97
N PHE A 17 4.51 8.82 26.17
CA PHE A 17 3.89 9.66 25.15
C PHE A 17 3.20 8.84 24.06
N GLY A 18 3.82 7.75 23.61
CA GLY A 18 3.19 6.81 22.68
C GLY A 18 1.90 6.15 23.21
N ARG A 19 1.77 5.98 24.53
CA ARG A 19 0.51 5.53 25.16
C ARG A 19 -0.55 6.62 25.12
N VAL A 20 -0.18 7.85 25.46
CA VAL A 20 -1.08 9.01 25.41
C VAL A 20 -1.66 9.20 24.00
N LEU A 21 -0.82 9.05 22.97
CA LEU A 21 -1.26 9.15 21.57
C LEU A 21 -2.24 8.03 21.18
N ARG A 22 -2.02 6.78 21.65
CA ARG A 22 -2.95 5.68 21.41
C ARG A 22 -4.28 5.86 22.16
N GLU A 23 -4.25 6.42 23.37
CA GLU A 23 -5.47 6.78 24.11
C GLU A 23 -6.23 7.91 23.42
N ALA A 24 -5.54 8.77 22.66
CA ALA A 24 -6.12 9.79 21.78
C ALA A 24 -6.48 9.24 20.38
N GLU A 25 -6.61 7.92 20.24
CA GLU A 25 -7.01 7.20 19.01
C GLU A 25 -6.03 7.33 17.82
N LEU A 26 -4.78 7.76 18.05
CA LEU A 26 -3.74 7.71 17.01
C LEU A 26 -3.20 6.28 16.87
N ASP A 27 -3.04 5.85 15.62
CA ASP A 27 -2.37 4.58 15.29
C ASP A 27 -0.84 4.74 15.39
N VAL A 28 -0.29 4.44 16.57
CA VAL A 28 1.14 4.53 16.87
C VAL A 28 1.72 3.12 17.08
N PRO A 29 2.28 2.49 16.05
CA PRO A 29 2.98 1.20 16.15
C PRO A 29 4.19 1.26 17.07
N VAL A 30 4.57 0.12 17.63
CA VAL A 30 5.78 0.04 18.50
C VAL A 30 7.04 0.47 17.76
N ASP A 31 7.15 0.14 16.48
CA ASP A 31 8.30 0.53 15.65
C ASP A 31 8.42 2.05 15.50
N SER A 32 7.30 2.77 15.47
CA SER A 32 7.29 4.24 15.45
C SER A 32 7.77 4.84 16.76
N VAL A 33 7.43 4.23 17.89
CA VAL A 33 7.94 4.65 19.20
C VAL A 33 9.46 4.44 19.29
N LEU A 34 9.96 3.31 18.77
CA LEU A 34 11.41 3.04 18.71
C LEU A 34 12.13 4.03 17.78
N ALA A 35 11.51 4.38 16.65
CA ALA A 35 12.02 5.41 15.75
C ALA A 35 12.07 6.78 16.43
N PHE A 36 11.05 7.12 17.22
CA PHE A 36 11.01 8.36 18.00
C PHE A 36 12.12 8.42 19.05
N VAL A 37 12.37 7.33 19.79
CA VAL A 37 13.48 7.26 20.75
C VAL A 37 14.82 7.58 20.06
N ARG A 38 15.10 6.91 18.93
CA ARG A 38 16.34 7.13 18.17
C ARG A 38 16.46 8.56 17.62
N ALA A 39 15.35 9.12 17.12
CA ALA A 39 15.33 10.49 16.63
C ALA A 39 15.56 11.49 17.78
N TRP A 40 14.94 11.25 18.93
CA TRP A 40 15.14 12.08 20.12
C TRP A 40 16.59 12.04 20.62
N GLU A 41 17.20 10.85 20.72
CA GLU A 41 18.61 10.71 21.06
C GLU A 41 19.53 11.46 20.09
N ALA A 42 19.22 11.41 18.79
CA ALA A 42 20.01 12.07 17.75
C ALA A 42 19.95 13.61 17.80
N VAL A 43 18.80 14.18 18.18
CA VAL A 43 18.61 15.65 18.26
C VAL A 43 18.94 16.23 19.64
N GLY A 44 19.14 15.38 20.67
CA GLY A 44 19.38 15.80 22.06
C GLY A 44 18.09 16.11 22.81
N SER A 45 18.12 15.96 24.14
CA SER A 45 16.94 16.03 25.00
C SER A 45 16.53 17.44 25.45
N ASP A 46 17.37 18.45 25.22
CA ASP A 46 17.23 19.76 25.85
C ASP A 46 16.40 20.76 25.03
N ASP A 47 16.20 20.50 23.73
CA ASP A 47 15.39 21.36 22.86
C ASP A 47 14.01 20.75 22.59
N ARG A 48 13.01 21.23 23.31
CA ARG A 48 11.59 20.81 23.14
C ARG A 48 11.10 20.94 21.70
N LYS A 49 11.59 21.91 20.94
CA LYS A 49 11.18 22.13 19.56
C LYS A 49 11.72 21.03 18.64
N LEU A 50 12.96 20.60 18.88
CA LEU A 50 13.55 19.48 18.16
C LEU A 50 12.87 18.15 18.52
N VAL A 51 12.54 17.93 19.81
CA VAL A 51 11.77 16.77 20.26
C VAL A 51 10.36 16.75 19.64
N TYR A 52 9.70 17.90 19.54
CA TYR A 52 8.42 18.02 18.85
C TYR A 52 8.50 17.54 17.38
N TRP A 53 9.49 18.02 16.63
CA TRP A 53 9.65 17.65 15.24
C TRP A 53 10.10 16.20 15.06
N ALA A 54 10.95 15.69 15.93
CA ALA A 54 11.34 14.28 15.96
C ALA A 54 10.11 13.38 16.19
N GLY A 55 9.25 13.72 17.14
CA GLY A 55 8.02 12.98 17.41
C GLY A 55 7.01 13.10 16.27
N ARG A 56 6.80 14.30 15.74
CA ARG A 56 5.88 14.51 14.62
C ARG A 56 6.27 13.72 13.36
N SER A 57 7.56 13.63 13.05
CA SER A 57 8.06 12.91 11.88
C SER A 57 8.02 11.38 12.02
N THR A 58 8.00 10.85 13.26
CA THR A 58 8.08 9.42 13.53
C THR A 58 6.77 8.79 14.01
N LEU A 59 5.91 9.57 14.69
CA LEU A 59 4.68 9.08 15.32
C LEU A 59 3.41 9.44 14.54
N VAL A 60 3.46 10.49 13.68
CA VAL A 60 2.32 10.95 12.90
C VAL A 60 2.44 10.42 11.49
N HIS A 61 1.49 9.58 11.07
CA HIS A 61 1.50 8.95 9.76
C HIS A 61 0.45 9.53 8.81
N ARG A 62 -0.50 10.32 9.33
CA ARG A 62 -1.60 10.91 8.57
C ARG A 62 -1.70 12.41 8.84
N PRO A 63 -1.98 13.25 7.83
CA PRO A 63 -2.14 14.68 8.01
C PRO A 63 -3.25 15.05 9.01
N GLU A 64 -4.32 14.26 9.07
CA GLU A 64 -5.45 14.45 10.00
C GLU A 64 -5.05 14.28 11.46
N ASP A 65 -4.02 13.46 11.74
CA ASP A 65 -3.55 13.17 13.10
C ASP A 65 -2.68 14.30 13.69
N ILE A 66 -2.26 15.26 12.85
CA ILE A 66 -1.39 16.38 13.26
C ILE A 66 -2.04 17.19 14.38
N GLY A 67 -3.32 17.54 14.25
CA GLY A 67 -4.02 18.33 15.26
C GLY A 67 -4.12 17.62 16.62
N VAL A 68 -4.37 16.31 16.61
CA VAL A 68 -4.44 15.49 17.83
C VAL A 68 -3.04 15.36 18.44
N TYR A 69 -2.01 15.14 17.61
CA TYR A 69 -0.61 15.10 18.05
C TYR A 69 -0.18 16.41 18.71
N ASP A 70 -0.52 17.56 18.13
CA ASP A 70 -0.16 18.89 18.65
C ASP A 70 -0.75 19.13 20.05
N VAL A 71 -2.02 18.80 20.23
CA VAL A 71 -2.71 18.89 21.53
C VAL A 71 -2.09 17.94 22.55
N ALA A 72 -1.87 16.68 22.17
CA ALA A 72 -1.26 15.67 23.03
C ALA A 72 0.18 16.03 23.43
N PHE A 73 0.99 16.53 22.47
CA PHE A 73 2.35 16.99 22.73
C PHE A 73 2.38 18.19 23.68
N ALA A 74 1.51 19.18 23.47
CA ALA A 74 1.37 20.35 24.35
C ALA A 74 0.96 19.94 25.77
N ALA A 75 0.07 18.98 25.91
CA ALA A 75 -0.38 18.47 27.22
C ALA A 75 0.72 17.67 27.93
N PHE A 76 1.43 16.80 27.21
CA PHE A 76 2.44 15.90 27.80
C PHE A 76 3.76 16.60 28.13
N PHE A 77 4.27 17.42 27.20
CA PHE A 77 5.55 18.12 27.36
C PHE A 77 5.42 19.57 27.79
N GLY A 78 4.20 20.09 27.91
CA GLY A 78 3.88 21.49 28.11
C GLY A 78 3.48 21.84 29.51
N GLY A 79 4.17 21.49 30.58
CA GLY A 79 3.80 21.92 31.94
C GLY A 79 3.17 23.31 32.00
N HIS A 80 1.84 23.36 32.20
CA HIS A 80 0.99 24.52 32.56
C HIS A 80 1.29 25.87 31.90
N GLN A 81 1.41 25.96 30.57
CA GLN A 81 1.23 27.20 29.84
C GLN A 81 0.29 26.99 28.65
N GLN A 82 -0.84 27.69 28.67
CA GLN A 82 -1.79 27.72 27.58
C GLN A 82 -1.10 28.19 26.30
N LEU A 83 -0.96 27.30 25.32
CA LEU A 83 -0.60 27.69 23.97
C LEU A 83 -1.89 28.06 23.22
N ALA A 84 -1.96 29.30 22.78
CA ALA A 84 -2.98 29.79 21.86
C ALA A 84 -2.94 28.92 20.56
N PRO A 85 -4.08 28.70 19.89
CA PRO A 85 -4.10 27.98 18.62
C PRO A 85 -3.22 28.71 17.61
N GLY A 86 -2.35 27.94 16.93
CA GLY A 86 -1.46 28.46 15.91
C GLY A 86 -2.22 29.13 14.76
N PRO A 87 -1.60 30.09 14.05
CA PRO A 87 -2.26 30.79 12.96
C PRO A 87 -2.68 29.80 11.84
N PRO A 88 -3.79 30.08 11.14
CA PRO A 88 -4.24 29.27 10.02
C PRO A 88 -3.17 29.22 8.92
N PRO A 89 -3.11 28.14 8.13
CA PRO A 89 -2.13 28.03 7.07
C PRO A 89 -2.27 29.19 6.07
N PRO A 90 -1.14 29.78 5.61
CA PRO A 90 -1.20 30.88 4.65
C PRO A 90 -1.80 30.40 3.32
N PRO A 91 -2.54 31.28 2.61
CA PRO A 91 -3.09 30.94 1.30
C PRO A 91 -1.95 30.65 0.29
N PRO A 92 -2.20 29.84 -0.74
CA PRO A 92 -1.18 29.49 -1.73
C PRO A 92 -0.70 30.74 -2.47
N VAL A 93 0.61 31.00 -2.41
CA VAL A 93 1.22 32.11 -3.12
C VAL A 93 1.51 31.67 -4.57
N PRO A 94 1.10 32.44 -5.58
CA PRO A 94 1.43 32.10 -6.97
C PRO A 94 2.93 32.24 -7.22
N VAL A 95 3.51 31.22 -7.83
CA VAL A 95 4.94 31.14 -8.17
C VAL A 95 5.16 31.91 -9.48
N PRO A 96 6.04 32.93 -9.54
CA PRO A 96 6.52 33.47 -10.82
C PRO A 96 7.47 32.47 -11.46
N ALA A 97 7.34 32.30 -12.79
CA ALA A 97 8.22 31.48 -13.59
C ALA A 97 9.65 32.05 -13.57
N ALA A 98 10.63 31.15 -13.42
CA ALA A 98 12.03 31.51 -13.50
C ALA A 98 12.38 31.99 -14.93
N GLY A 99 12.79 33.20 -15.05
CA GLY A 99 13.52 33.73 -16.19
C GLY A 99 14.98 33.88 -15.81
N ASP A 100 15.78 33.67 -16.82
CA ASP A 100 17.21 33.55 -16.90
C ASP A 100 17.96 34.88 -16.70
N ASP A 101 19.18 34.78 -16.17
CA ASP A 101 20.34 35.64 -16.24
C ASP A 101 20.27 37.16 -15.94
N GLY A 102 21.22 37.59 -15.10
CA GLY A 102 21.70 38.97 -15.00
C GLY A 102 22.38 39.27 -13.67
N GLU A 103 23.73 39.27 -13.69
CA GLU A 103 24.58 39.85 -12.66
C GLU A 103 24.30 41.34 -12.51
N GLU A 104 24.27 41.85 -11.27
CA GLU A 104 24.87 43.16 -10.96
C GLU A 104 24.98 43.38 -9.43
N ASP A 105 26.15 43.89 -9.07
CA ASP A 105 26.60 44.32 -7.73
C ASP A 105 25.75 45.45 -7.13
N GLY A 106 25.65 45.43 -5.78
CA GLY A 106 25.17 46.60 -5.07
C GLY A 106 25.02 46.31 -3.54
N ASP A 107 26.05 46.72 -2.79
CA ASP A 107 26.01 46.91 -1.34
C ASP A 107 24.82 47.73 -0.88
N GLU A 108 24.06 47.28 0.11
CA GLU A 108 23.52 48.13 1.15
C GLU A 108 23.03 47.34 2.37
N ASP A 109 23.48 47.84 3.49
CA ASP A 109 23.33 47.43 4.86
C ASP A 109 21.87 47.57 5.35
N GLY A 110 21.23 46.47 5.82
CA GLY A 110 19.90 46.51 6.45
C GLY A 110 19.66 45.26 7.30
N PRO A 111 18.89 45.31 8.39
CA PRO A 111 18.98 44.38 9.52
C PRO A 111 18.47 42.98 9.19
N ASP A 112 19.25 42.03 9.64
CA ASP A 112 19.18 40.58 9.68
C ASP A 112 17.79 40.04 10.08
N GLU A 113 16.92 39.75 9.10
CA GLU A 113 15.70 38.97 9.21
C GLU A 113 15.51 38.00 8.06
N ASP A 114 16.53 37.19 7.74
CA ASP A 114 16.33 36.11 6.76
C ASP A 114 16.98 34.83 7.22
N ARG A 115 16.29 34.15 8.16
CA ARG A 115 16.56 32.74 8.42
C ARG A 115 15.89 31.93 7.30
N PRO A 116 16.66 31.12 6.56
CA PRO A 116 16.07 30.33 5.49
C PRO A 116 14.99 29.41 6.05
N THR A 117 13.74 29.73 5.75
CA THR A 117 12.64 28.81 5.95
C THR A 117 12.90 27.62 5.04
N HIS A 118 13.33 26.50 5.57
CA HIS A 118 13.40 25.26 4.82
C HIS A 118 11.99 24.88 4.36
N VAL A 119 11.63 25.35 3.20
CA VAL A 119 10.45 24.86 2.48
C VAL A 119 10.76 23.40 2.15
N VAL A 120 10.12 22.48 2.87
CA VAL A 120 10.11 21.07 2.50
C VAL A 120 9.43 20.99 1.15
N ARG A 121 10.23 21.01 0.08
CA ARG A 121 9.73 20.79 -1.29
C ARG A 121 9.40 19.31 -1.40
N TRP A 122 8.14 18.98 -1.27
CA TRP A 122 7.63 17.70 -1.73
C TRP A 122 7.95 17.59 -3.22
N SER A 123 8.60 16.51 -3.60
CA SER A 123 8.82 16.32 -5.04
C SER A 123 7.45 16.19 -5.71
N PRO A 124 7.24 16.74 -6.90
CA PRO A 124 5.97 16.60 -7.63
C PRO A 124 5.49 15.14 -7.73
N GLY A 125 6.45 14.20 -7.81
CA GLY A 125 6.16 12.78 -7.83
C GLY A 125 5.65 12.22 -6.49
N GLU A 126 5.98 12.85 -5.37
CA GLU A 126 5.53 12.42 -4.04
C GLU A 126 4.10 12.88 -3.76
N VAL A 127 3.78 14.10 -4.14
CA VAL A 127 2.39 14.61 -4.12
C VAL A 127 1.49 13.74 -5.01
N LEU A 128 1.95 13.40 -6.20
CA LEU A 128 1.20 12.57 -7.14
C LEU A 128 0.94 11.15 -6.63
N ARG A 129 1.83 10.60 -5.80
CA ARG A 129 1.63 9.26 -5.20
C ARG A 129 0.41 9.18 -4.30
N HIS A 130 0.09 10.26 -3.62
CA HIS A 130 -1.03 10.32 -2.65
C HIS A 130 -2.30 10.92 -3.25
N LYS A 131 -2.21 11.53 -4.43
CA LYS A 131 -3.36 12.15 -5.11
C LYS A 131 -4.34 11.09 -5.59
N ASP A 132 -5.63 11.36 -5.38
CA ASP A 132 -6.71 10.51 -5.88
C ASP A 132 -6.72 10.50 -7.42
N PHE A 133 -6.83 9.31 -8.03
CA PHE A 133 -6.90 9.15 -9.47
C PHE A 133 -8.07 9.90 -10.10
N ALA A 134 -9.19 10.04 -9.39
CA ALA A 134 -10.34 10.83 -9.83
C ALA A 134 -10.04 12.33 -9.90
N ALA A 135 -9.16 12.83 -9.02
CA ALA A 135 -8.76 14.23 -8.95
C ALA A 135 -7.54 14.56 -9.83
N CYS A 136 -6.92 13.56 -10.50
CA CYS A 136 -5.78 13.78 -11.37
C CYS A 136 -6.20 14.41 -12.69
N THR A 137 -5.44 15.42 -13.14
CA THR A 137 -5.46 15.90 -14.52
C THR A 137 -4.93 14.81 -15.47
N ASP A 138 -5.16 14.95 -16.78
CA ASP A 138 -4.68 13.95 -17.76
C ASP A 138 -3.16 13.81 -17.76
N GLY A 139 -2.41 14.91 -17.59
CA GLY A 139 -0.95 14.90 -17.46
C GLY A 139 -0.47 14.18 -16.20
N GLU A 140 -1.06 14.47 -15.05
CA GLU A 140 -0.78 13.80 -13.77
C GLU A 140 -1.15 12.33 -13.82
N ARG A 141 -2.26 12.01 -14.46
CA ARG A 141 -2.68 10.61 -14.67
C ARG A 141 -1.67 9.84 -15.52
N ALA A 142 -1.18 10.45 -16.61
CA ALA A 142 -0.14 9.85 -17.45
C ALA A 142 1.15 9.60 -16.64
N GLU A 143 1.56 10.53 -15.79
CA GLU A 143 2.74 10.37 -14.93
C GLU A 143 2.52 9.30 -13.84
N ALA A 144 1.36 9.28 -13.18
CA ALA A 144 1.00 8.22 -12.25
C ALA A 144 1.04 6.84 -12.91
N MET A 145 0.60 6.73 -14.17
CA MET A 145 0.68 5.48 -14.95
C MET A 145 2.12 5.07 -15.26
N ARG A 146 3.03 6.02 -15.51
CA ARG A 146 4.47 5.73 -15.67
C ARG A 146 5.09 5.22 -14.37
N LEU A 147 4.75 5.85 -13.24
CA LEU A 147 5.20 5.39 -11.92
C LEU A 147 4.67 3.99 -11.60
N LEU A 148 3.40 3.70 -11.91
CA LEU A 148 2.82 2.35 -11.80
C LEU A 148 3.61 1.32 -12.59
N ALA A 149 4.05 1.65 -13.81
CA ALA A 149 4.81 0.73 -14.66
C ALA A 149 6.17 0.33 -14.06
N GLN A 150 6.74 1.14 -13.16
CA GLN A 150 8.01 0.85 -12.48
C GLN A 150 7.83 -0.04 -11.23
N LEU A 151 6.60 -0.30 -10.81
CA LEU A 151 6.32 -1.12 -9.63
C LEU A 151 6.75 -2.57 -9.85
N ARG A 152 7.56 -3.06 -8.93
CA ARG A 152 7.90 -4.48 -8.83
C ARG A 152 7.04 -5.14 -7.77
N VAL A 153 6.07 -5.89 -8.21
CA VAL A 153 5.16 -6.63 -7.33
C VAL A 153 5.90 -7.77 -6.64
N ARG A 154 6.07 -7.66 -5.32
CA ARG A 154 6.54 -8.76 -4.47
C ARG A 154 5.33 -9.59 -4.07
N ARG A 155 5.32 -10.86 -4.44
CA ARG A 155 4.24 -11.78 -4.09
C ARG A 155 4.61 -12.67 -2.92
N ALA A 156 3.61 -13.00 -2.11
CA ALA A 156 3.76 -14.00 -1.05
C ALA A 156 4.33 -15.31 -1.62
N GLN A 157 5.33 -15.82 -0.95
CA GLN A 157 5.96 -17.10 -1.33
C GLN A 157 5.23 -18.24 -0.60
N ARG A 158 5.24 -19.39 -1.23
CA ARG A 158 4.79 -20.62 -0.59
C ARG A 158 5.83 -21.71 -0.75
N PRO A 159 5.96 -22.63 0.20
CA PRO A 159 6.82 -23.78 0.05
C PRO A 159 6.42 -24.60 -1.19
N SER A 160 7.41 -24.99 -1.97
CA SER A 160 7.25 -25.87 -3.12
C SER A 160 7.45 -27.33 -2.68
N ARG A 161 6.63 -28.23 -3.21
CA ARG A 161 6.90 -29.68 -3.05
C ARG A 161 8.18 -30.11 -3.78
N ARG A 162 8.62 -29.32 -4.78
CA ARG A 162 9.88 -29.59 -5.49
C ARG A 162 11.04 -29.09 -4.64
N ARG A 163 11.95 -30.00 -4.32
CA ARG A 163 13.18 -29.69 -3.63
C ARG A 163 14.19 -29.10 -4.60
N ARG A 164 14.98 -28.15 -4.12
CA ARG A 164 16.08 -27.53 -4.87
C ARG A 164 17.39 -27.86 -4.19
N PRO A 165 18.47 -28.06 -4.96
CA PRO A 165 19.79 -28.25 -4.40
C PRO A 165 20.24 -27.04 -3.60
N THR A 166 20.85 -27.30 -2.44
CA THR A 166 21.45 -26.31 -1.58
C THR A 166 22.81 -26.78 -1.12
N SER A 167 23.71 -25.84 -0.82
CA SER A 167 24.98 -26.10 -0.18
C SER A 167 24.86 -26.10 1.35
N ARG A 168 23.73 -25.60 1.90
CA ARG A 168 23.48 -25.57 3.34
C ARG A 168 23.07 -26.96 3.83
N PRO A 169 23.66 -27.46 4.95
CA PRO A 169 23.18 -28.67 5.59
C PRO A 169 21.67 -28.58 5.87
N GLY A 170 20.95 -29.65 5.52
CA GLY A 170 19.50 -29.68 5.63
C GLY A 170 18.97 -31.07 5.94
N ARG A 171 17.63 -31.20 6.00
CA ARG A 171 16.98 -32.48 6.36
C ARG A 171 17.10 -33.56 5.26
N TRP A 172 17.23 -33.16 4.00
CA TRP A 172 17.20 -34.09 2.88
C TRP A 172 18.55 -34.07 2.13
N PRO A 173 19.36 -35.18 2.22
CA PRO A 173 20.59 -35.28 1.47
C PRO A 173 20.31 -35.51 -0.04
N ASP A 174 21.06 -34.83 -0.90
CA ASP A 174 21.08 -35.10 -2.34
C ASP A 174 22.12 -36.21 -2.62
N LEU A 175 21.68 -37.45 -2.46
CA LEU A 175 22.58 -38.62 -2.65
C LEU A 175 23.20 -38.62 -4.03
N ARG A 176 22.43 -38.34 -5.09
CA ARG A 176 22.92 -38.36 -6.47
C ARG A 176 24.05 -37.36 -6.71
N ARG A 177 23.93 -36.14 -6.17
CA ARG A 177 24.97 -35.11 -6.31
C ARG A 177 26.15 -35.38 -5.40
N SER A 178 25.91 -35.87 -4.19
CA SER A 178 26.96 -36.24 -3.25
C SER A 178 27.80 -37.38 -3.76
N THR A 179 27.18 -38.48 -4.30
CA THR A 179 27.89 -39.60 -4.91
C THR A 179 28.69 -39.14 -6.14
N ARG A 180 28.10 -38.31 -7.01
CA ARG A 180 28.83 -37.80 -8.18
C ARG A 180 30.00 -36.91 -7.78
N ALA A 181 29.90 -36.13 -6.69
CA ALA A 181 31.00 -35.36 -6.15
C ALA A 181 32.09 -36.29 -5.57
N ALA A 182 31.72 -37.29 -4.78
CA ALA A 182 32.63 -38.26 -4.21
C ALA A 182 33.44 -39.03 -5.28
N MET A 183 32.77 -39.45 -6.38
CA MET A 183 33.47 -40.12 -7.48
C MET A 183 34.54 -39.25 -8.16
N ARG A 184 34.41 -37.93 -8.10
CA ARG A 184 35.44 -37.00 -8.62
C ARG A 184 36.58 -36.79 -7.65
N SER A 185 36.39 -37.15 -6.39
CA SER A 185 37.38 -37.05 -5.31
C SER A 185 37.89 -38.43 -4.87
N GLY A 186 38.06 -39.36 -5.81
CA GLY A 186 38.61 -40.69 -5.52
C GLY A 186 37.69 -41.60 -4.71
N GLY A 187 36.40 -41.32 -4.64
CA GLY A 187 35.41 -42.11 -3.87
C GLY A 187 35.13 -41.60 -2.46
N GLU A 188 35.86 -40.60 -2.00
CA GLU A 188 35.65 -40.00 -0.68
C GLU A 188 34.57 -38.94 -0.70
N THR A 189 33.63 -39.00 0.25
CA THR A 189 32.56 -38.01 0.42
C THR A 189 33.06 -36.81 1.21
N ILE A 190 33.73 -35.87 0.54
CA ILE A 190 34.22 -34.64 1.15
C ILE A 190 33.07 -33.67 1.28
N ASP A 191 32.28 -33.50 0.21
CA ASP A 191 31.18 -32.53 0.14
C ASP A 191 29.81 -33.21 0.10
N ARG A 192 29.03 -33.12 1.16
CA ARG A 192 27.62 -33.54 1.15
C ARG A 192 26.75 -32.46 0.53
N ARG A 193 25.95 -32.86 -0.43
CA ARG A 193 24.95 -31.96 -1.08
C ARG A 193 23.58 -32.22 -0.49
N TRP A 194 22.82 -31.15 -0.35
CA TRP A 194 21.52 -31.19 0.32
C TRP A 194 20.42 -30.70 -0.61
N LEU A 195 19.20 -30.99 -0.24
CA LEU A 195 17.98 -30.56 -0.90
C LEU A 195 17.12 -29.80 0.10
N ASP A 196 16.65 -28.62 -0.29
CA ASP A 196 15.68 -27.85 0.48
C ASP A 196 14.37 -27.70 -0.29
N PRO A 197 13.22 -27.55 0.42
CA PRO A 197 11.98 -27.13 -0.20
C PRO A 197 12.20 -25.80 -0.91
N GLY A 198 11.99 -25.79 -2.22
CA GLY A 198 12.02 -24.52 -2.96
C GLY A 198 10.83 -23.65 -2.58
N GLU A 199 10.96 -22.38 -2.79
CA GLU A 199 9.84 -21.44 -2.72
C GLU A 199 9.31 -21.14 -4.11
N ARG A 200 8.03 -20.82 -4.19
CA ARG A 200 7.40 -20.35 -5.42
C ARG A 200 6.35 -19.29 -5.10
N PRO A 201 6.19 -18.27 -5.95
CA PRO A 201 5.17 -17.26 -5.72
C PRO A 201 3.78 -17.89 -5.72
N ARG A 202 2.95 -17.43 -4.80
CA ARG A 202 1.52 -17.77 -4.78
C ARG A 202 0.85 -17.25 -6.04
N ARG A 203 -0.24 -17.89 -6.44
CA ARG A 203 -1.08 -17.35 -7.52
C ARG A 203 -1.76 -16.09 -7.01
N LEU A 204 -1.86 -15.10 -7.87
CA LEU A 204 -2.60 -13.88 -7.65
C LEU A 204 -3.76 -13.85 -8.64
N VAL A 205 -4.95 -13.55 -8.15
CA VAL A 205 -6.14 -13.35 -8.95
C VAL A 205 -6.64 -11.93 -8.70
N LEU A 206 -6.83 -11.18 -9.77
CA LEU A 206 -7.37 -9.83 -9.73
C LEU A 206 -8.79 -9.87 -10.33
N LEU A 207 -9.75 -9.37 -9.59
CA LEU A 207 -11.14 -9.21 -10.00
C LEU A 207 -11.40 -7.70 -10.03
N VAL A 208 -11.45 -7.10 -11.22
CA VAL A 208 -11.50 -5.64 -11.41
C VAL A 208 -12.88 -5.23 -11.86
N ASP A 209 -13.54 -4.44 -11.06
CA ASP A 209 -14.82 -3.85 -11.38
C ASP A 209 -14.63 -2.70 -12.40
N VAL A 210 -15.37 -2.77 -13.50
CA VAL A 210 -15.34 -1.79 -14.59
C VAL A 210 -16.67 -1.09 -14.78
N SER A 211 -17.48 -1.02 -13.72
CA SER A 211 -18.77 -0.35 -13.70
C SER A 211 -18.67 1.17 -13.91
N GLY A 212 -19.81 1.80 -14.21
CA GLY A 212 -19.88 3.26 -14.37
C GLY A 212 -19.53 4.03 -13.10
N SER A 213 -19.84 3.50 -11.90
CA SER A 213 -19.45 4.11 -10.62
C SER A 213 -17.92 4.11 -10.42
N MET A 214 -17.24 3.14 -11.04
CA MET A 214 -15.78 3.00 -10.99
C MET A 214 -15.05 3.74 -12.10
N GLU A 215 -15.73 4.41 -13.05
CA GLU A 215 -15.14 4.97 -14.28
C GLU A 215 -13.91 5.84 -14.01
N ALA A 216 -13.95 6.70 -12.99
CA ALA A 216 -12.84 7.56 -12.61
C ALA A 216 -11.57 6.78 -12.21
N HIS A 217 -11.73 5.60 -11.62
CA HIS A 217 -10.66 4.76 -11.09
C HIS A 217 -10.36 3.54 -11.98
N ALA A 218 -11.33 3.09 -12.78
CA ALA A 218 -11.26 1.84 -13.55
C ALA A 218 -10.03 1.78 -14.45
N ARG A 219 -9.69 2.88 -15.15
CA ARG A 219 -8.50 2.95 -16.02
C ARG A 219 -7.20 2.76 -15.22
N ALA A 220 -7.09 3.37 -14.04
CA ALA A 220 -5.92 3.23 -13.17
C ALA A 220 -5.81 1.80 -12.63
N LEU A 221 -6.92 1.21 -12.19
CA LEU A 221 -6.97 -0.15 -11.65
C LEU A 221 -6.68 -1.20 -12.73
N LEU A 222 -7.15 -1.01 -13.96
CA LEU A 222 -6.80 -1.88 -15.08
C LEU A 222 -5.35 -1.75 -15.49
N ARG A 223 -4.81 -0.53 -15.48
CA ARG A 223 -3.39 -0.31 -15.72
C ARG A 223 -2.53 -1.01 -14.66
N PHE A 224 -2.93 -0.90 -13.41
CA PHE A 224 -2.33 -1.64 -12.34
C PHE A 224 -2.40 -3.16 -12.57
N ALA A 225 -3.57 -3.68 -12.94
CA ALA A 225 -3.74 -5.10 -13.29
C ALA A 225 -2.83 -5.50 -14.46
N GLN A 226 -2.67 -4.64 -15.47
CA GLN A 226 -1.76 -4.87 -16.60
C GLN A 226 -0.30 -4.98 -16.15
N VAL A 227 0.19 -4.04 -15.31
CA VAL A 227 1.56 -4.09 -14.77
C VAL A 227 1.80 -5.40 -14.01
N VAL A 228 0.82 -5.81 -13.20
CA VAL A 228 0.88 -7.04 -12.40
C VAL A 228 0.89 -8.30 -13.28
N VAL A 229 0.05 -8.34 -14.32
CA VAL A 229 -0.05 -9.47 -15.26
C VAL A 229 1.21 -9.55 -16.12
N ALA A 230 1.63 -8.44 -16.73
CA ALA A 230 2.80 -8.39 -17.60
C ALA A 230 4.12 -8.67 -16.85
N GLY A 231 4.23 -8.22 -15.59
CA GLY A 231 5.42 -8.42 -14.74
C GLY A 231 5.47 -9.75 -14.00
N GLY A 232 4.40 -10.54 -14.02
CA GLY A 232 4.26 -11.70 -13.15
C GLY A 232 3.91 -13.01 -13.82
N THR A 233 4.51 -14.12 -13.38
CA THR A 233 4.03 -15.47 -13.70
C THR A 233 2.94 -15.88 -12.72
N ARG A 234 1.87 -16.57 -13.17
CA ARG A 234 0.77 -17.06 -12.31
C ARG A 234 -0.13 -15.95 -11.75
N VAL A 235 -0.36 -14.94 -12.55
CA VAL A 235 -1.35 -13.90 -12.31
C VAL A 235 -2.51 -14.14 -13.26
N GLU A 236 -3.73 -13.99 -12.76
CA GLU A 236 -4.96 -14.05 -13.53
C GLU A 236 -5.75 -12.78 -13.26
N ALA A 237 -6.34 -12.22 -14.29
CA ALA A 237 -7.15 -11.01 -14.19
C ALA A 237 -8.50 -11.21 -14.88
N PHE A 238 -9.54 -10.74 -14.21
CA PHE A 238 -10.92 -10.75 -14.68
C PHE A 238 -11.52 -9.36 -14.52
N ALA A 239 -12.28 -8.93 -15.49
CA ALA A 239 -13.12 -7.75 -15.42
C ALA A 239 -14.53 -8.17 -14.97
N ILE A 240 -15.08 -7.41 -14.02
CA ILE A 240 -16.44 -7.57 -13.50
C ILE A 240 -17.29 -6.43 -14.05
N GLY A 241 -18.38 -6.75 -14.70
CA GLY A 241 -19.39 -5.82 -15.20
C GLY A 241 -20.77 -6.44 -15.09
N THR A 242 -21.56 -6.43 -16.16
CA THR A 242 -22.81 -7.20 -16.24
C THR A 242 -22.54 -8.71 -16.33
N ARG A 243 -21.36 -9.09 -16.78
CA ARG A 243 -20.82 -10.47 -16.80
C ARG A 243 -19.33 -10.46 -16.45
N LEU A 244 -18.84 -11.64 -16.10
CA LEU A 244 -17.44 -11.86 -15.85
C LEU A 244 -16.67 -12.06 -17.16
N THR A 245 -15.57 -11.32 -17.36
CA THR A 245 -14.71 -11.47 -18.54
C THR A 245 -13.27 -11.71 -18.10
N ARG A 246 -12.66 -12.82 -18.54
CA ARG A 246 -11.25 -13.09 -18.29
C ARG A 246 -10.40 -12.26 -19.23
N VAL A 247 -9.60 -11.33 -18.68
CA VAL A 247 -8.77 -10.36 -19.43
C VAL A 247 -7.26 -10.58 -19.25
N THR A 248 -6.88 -11.75 -18.75
CA THR A 248 -5.45 -12.07 -18.50
C THR A 248 -4.61 -12.00 -19.77
N ARG A 249 -5.14 -12.49 -20.89
CA ARG A 249 -4.42 -12.52 -22.17
C ARG A 249 -4.23 -11.13 -22.73
N GLU A 250 -5.27 -10.34 -22.69
CA GLU A 250 -5.32 -8.96 -23.17
C GLU A 250 -4.35 -8.08 -22.40
N LEU A 251 -4.31 -8.23 -21.07
CA LEU A 251 -3.42 -7.49 -20.19
C LEU A 251 -1.96 -8.00 -20.19
N SER A 252 -1.66 -9.10 -20.87
CA SER A 252 -0.28 -9.64 -20.94
C SER A 252 0.65 -8.89 -21.88
N SER A 253 0.11 -7.99 -22.72
CA SER A 253 0.91 -7.15 -23.62
C SER A 253 1.84 -6.22 -22.82
N ARG A 254 3.06 -6.05 -23.34
CA ARG A 254 4.03 -5.08 -22.80
C ARG A 254 3.69 -3.65 -23.19
N ASP A 255 2.97 -3.45 -24.27
CA ASP A 255 2.39 -2.16 -24.64
C ASP A 255 1.12 -1.94 -23.80
N PRO A 256 1.17 -0.96 -22.89
CA PRO A 256 0.07 -0.74 -21.97
C PRO A 256 -1.21 -0.24 -22.63
N ASP A 257 -1.06 0.61 -23.64
CA ASP A 257 -2.21 1.21 -24.32
C ASP A 257 -2.88 0.18 -25.23
N ALA A 258 -2.11 -0.69 -25.86
CA ALA A 258 -2.64 -1.83 -26.60
C ALA A 258 -3.35 -2.82 -25.66
N ALA A 259 -2.77 -3.11 -24.48
CA ALA A 259 -3.38 -3.98 -23.49
C ALA A 259 -4.73 -3.45 -22.97
N LEU A 260 -4.77 -2.16 -22.64
CA LEU A 260 -6.01 -1.53 -22.15
C LEU A 260 -7.09 -1.48 -23.22
N ARG A 261 -6.72 -1.16 -24.47
CA ARG A 261 -7.67 -1.22 -25.59
C ARG A 261 -8.24 -2.64 -25.77
N ALA A 262 -7.36 -3.63 -25.83
CA ALA A 262 -7.77 -5.03 -25.98
C ALA A 262 -8.67 -5.51 -24.83
N ALA A 263 -8.37 -5.11 -23.59
CA ALA A 263 -9.20 -5.41 -22.44
C ALA A 263 -10.57 -4.70 -22.52
N SER A 264 -10.58 -3.43 -22.96
CA SER A 264 -11.84 -2.68 -23.18
C SER A 264 -12.71 -3.32 -24.27
N ASP A 265 -12.11 -3.75 -25.38
CA ASP A 265 -12.82 -4.40 -26.48
C ASP A 265 -13.39 -5.78 -26.09
N ALA A 266 -12.72 -6.47 -25.16
CA ALA A 266 -13.17 -7.77 -24.65
C ALA A 266 -14.36 -7.65 -23.69
N VAL A 267 -14.55 -6.51 -23.03
CA VAL A 267 -15.64 -6.27 -22.08
C VAL A 267 -16.82 -5.63 -22.81
N VAL A 268 -17.88 -6.39 -23.03
CA VAL A 268 -19.03 -5.98 -23.85
C VAL A 268 -19.81 -4.79 -23.25
N ASP A 269 -19.87 -4.67 -21.92
CA ASP A 269 -20.68 -3.67 -21.21
C ASP A 269 -19.84 -2.85 -20.22
N TRP A 270 -18.95 -2.03 -20.75
CA TRP A 270 -17.99 -1.26 -19.96
C TRP A 270 -18.59 -0.27 -18.95
N SER A 271 -19.76 0.22 -19.15
CA SER A 271 -20.48 1.16 -18.26
C SER A 271 -21.82 0.62 -17.80
N GLY A 272 -22.07 -0.65 -17.99
CA GLY A 272 -23.25 -1.35 -17.51
C GLY A 272 -23.29 -1.41 -15.98
N GLY A 273 -24.45 -1.70 -15.42
CA GLY A 273 -24.54 -1.93 -13.98
C GLY A 273 -23.85 -3.23 -13.58
N THR A 274 -23.10 -3.20 -12.49
CA THR A 274 -22.36 -4.37 -11.99
C THR A 274 -23.29 -5.36 -11.29
N ARG A 275 -23.06 -6.65 -11.55
CA ARG A 275 -23.67 -7.78 -10.85
C ARG A 275 -22.58 -8.59 -10.16
N LEU A 276 -22.01 -7.99 -9.11
CA LEU A 276 -20.87 -8.55 -8.38
C LEU A 276 -21.14 -9.98 -7.89
N GLY A 277 -22.28 -10.21 -7.24
CA GLY A 277 -22.66 -11.52 -6.74
C GLY A 277 -22.76 -12.58 -7.83
N ALA A 278 -23.36 -12.24 -8.99
CA ALA A 278 -23.48 -13.16 -10.12
C ALA A 278 -22.12 -13.44 -10.76
N CYS A 279 -21.28 -12.42 -10.97
CA CYS A 279 -19.92 -12.59 -11.50
C CYS A 279 -19.02 -13.41 -10.57
N LEU A 280 -19.13 -13.22 -9.25
CA LEU A 280 -18.38 -14.04 -8.29
C LEU A 280 -18.87 -15.48 -8.25
N ARG A 281 -20.18 -15.74 -8.43
CA ARG A 281 -20.71 -17.09 -8.60
C ARG A 281 -20.12 -17.74 -9.84
N GLU A 282 -20.15 -17.07 -10.99
CA GLU A 282 -19.56 -17.55 -12.24
C GLU A 282 -18.05 -17.84 -12.06
N PHE A 283 -17.32 -16.90 -11.44
CA PHE A 283 -15.90 -17.11 -11.14
C PHE A 283 -15.68 -18.35 -10.27
N ASN A 284 -16.44 -18.50 -9.19
CA ASN A 284 -16.31 -19.61 -8.25
C ASN A 284 -16.60 -20.96 -8.92
N ASP A 285 -17.59 -21.02 -9.78
CA ASP A 285 -18.03 -22.26 -10.44
C ASP A 285 -17.08 -22.68 -11.53
N GLU A 286 -16.64 -21.76 -12.39
CA GLU A 286 -15.85 -22.09 -13.57
C GLU A 286 -14.33 -22.13 -13.29
N TRP A 287 -13.82 -21.17 -12.52
CA TRP A 287 -12.37 -21.02 -12.36
C TRP A 287 -11.89 -21.04 -10.90
N GLY A 288 -12.70 -20.56 -9.94
CA GLY A 288 -12.25 -20.20 -8.60
C GLY A 288 -11.98 -21.41 -7.70
N VAL A 289 -13.07 -22.01 -7.18
CA VAL A 289 -13.02 -22.95 -6.04
C VAL A 289 -12.20 -24.19 -6.33
N ARG A 290 -12.33 -24.76 -7.52
CA ARG A 290 -11.59 -25.99 -7.93
C ARG A 290 -10.24 -25.71 -8.59
N GLY A 291 -9.92 -24.45 -8.88
CA GLY A 291 -8.78 -24.09 -9.72
C GLY A 291 -7.96 -22.91 -9.26
N LEU A 292 -8.31 -21.72 -9.77
CA LEU A 292 -7.46 -20.54 -9.70
C LEU A 292 -7.36 -19.94 -8.29
N ALA A 293 -8.46 -19.92 -7.54
CA ALA A 293 -8.51 -19.31 -6.22
C ALA A 293 -7.89 -20.19 -5.12
N ARG A 294 -7.78 -21.51 -5.34
CA ARG A 294 -7.33 -22.42 -4.29
C ARG A 294 -5.90 -22.13 -3.82
N GLY A 295 -5.78 -21.62 -2.57
CA GLY A 295 -4.52 -21.20 -1.95
C GLY A 295 -3.85 -20.03 -2.66
N ALA A 296 -4.61 -19.25 -3.45
CA ALA A 296 -4.19 -18.01 -4.07
C ALA A 296 -4.43 -16.82 -3.15
N THR A 297 -3.80 -15.69 -3.44
CA THR A 297 -4.28 -14.39 -2.99
C THR A 297 -5.27 -13.90 -4.05
N VAL A 298 -6.46 -13.50 -3.60
CA VAL A 298 -7.49 -12.91 -4.47
C VAL A 298 -7.69 -11.46 -4.04
N VAL A 299 -7.65 -10.55 -5.01
CA VAL A 299 -7.88 -9.12 -4.80
C VAL A 299 -9.09 -8.71 -5.61
N ILE A 300 -10.11 -8.22 -4.94
CA ILE A 300 -11.31 -7.62 -5.53
C ILE A 300 -11.11 -6.10 -5.50
N LEU A 301 -11.21 -5.47 -6.66
CA LEU A 301 -11.06 -4.04 -6.86
C LEU A 301 -12.43 -3.48 -7.26
N SER A 302 -13.22 -3.01 -6.29
CA SER A 302 -14.61 -2.57 -6.49
C SER A 302 -15.06 -1.64 -5.36
N ASP A 303 -15.99 -0.72 -5.64
CA ASP A 303 -16.66 0.09 -4.64
C ASP A 303 -17.73 -0.70 -3.86
N GLY A 304 -18.05 -1.92 -4.29
CA GLY A 304 -19.03 -2.79 -3.66
C GLY A 304 -20.48 -2.47 -4.00
N TRP A 305 -20.71 -1.61 -5.00
CA TRP A 305 -22.04 -1.31 -5.47
C TRP A 305 -22.55 -2.42 -6.39
N ASP A 306 -23.42 -3.27 -5.85
CA ASP A 306 -24.02 -4.40 -6.56
C ASP A 306 -25.50 -4.14 -6.86
N ARG A 307 -25.92 -4.39 -8.11
CA ARG A 307 -27.34 -4.38 -8.51
C ARG A 307 -28.06 -5.70 -8.23
N GLY A 308 -27.31 -6.71 -7.78
CA GLY A 308 -27.86 -8.01 -7.43
C GLY A 308 -28.33 -8.08 -5.98
N GLU A 309 -28.59 -9.31 -5.53
CA GLU A 309 -28.98 -9.62 -4.17
C GLU A 309 -27.76 -9.59 -3.26
N PRO A 310 -27.72 -8.78 -2.18
CA PRO A 310 -26.58 -8.69 -1.26
C PRO A 310 -26.23 -10.05 -0.63
N GLU A 311 -27.24 -10.87 -0.36
CA GLU A 311 -27.07 -12.21 0.23
C GLU A 311 -26.29 -13.14 -0.71
N LEU A 312 -26.52 -13.01 -2.02
CA LEU A 312 -25.75 -13.74 -3.02
C LEU A 312 -24.29 -13.33 -2.99
N LEU A 313 -24.02 -12.02 -2.97
CA LEU A 313 -22.67 -11.49 -2.91
C LEU A 313 -21.94 -11.97 -1.64
N GLY A 314 -22.57 -11.87 -0.47
CA GLY A 314 -22.02 -12.36 0.80
C GLY A 314 -21.68 -13.85 0.75
N ALA A 315 -22.62 -14.69 0.26
CA ALA A 315 -22.42 -16.13 0.15
C ALA A 315 -21.27 -16.51 -0.80
N GLU A 316 -21.14 -15.82 -1.94
CA GLU A 316 -20.08 -16.11 -2.91
C GLU A 316 -18.71 -15.59 -2.43
N VAL A 317 -18.66 -14.49 -1.69
CA VAL A 317 -17.43 -14.00 -1.03
C VAL A 317 -16.99 -14.97 0.07
N GLU A 318 -17.92 -15.45 0.91
CA GLU A 318 -17.64 -16.49 1.91
C GLU A 318 -17.11 -17.77 1.26
N ARG A 319 -17.75 -18.22 0.19
CA ARG A 319 -17.34 -19.42 -0.56
C ARG A 319 -15.92 -19.27 -1.12
N LEU A 320 -15.58 -18.09 -1.62
CA LEU A 320 -14.25 -17.75 -2.14
C LEU A 320 -13.22 -17.71 -1.02
N HIS A 321 -13.54 -17.06 0.10
CA HIS A 321 -12.66 -16.97 1.28
C HIS A 321 -12.24 -18.35 1.81
N ARG A 322 -13.15 -19.32 1.87
CA ARG A 322 -12.87 -20.69 2.36
C ARG A 322 -11.75 -21.40 1.60
N VAL A 323 -11.48 -21.05 0.35
CA VAL A 323 -10.50 -21.73 -0.50
C VAL A 323 -9.24 -20.92 -0.78
N THR A 324 -9.30 -19.61 -0.56
CA THR A 324 -8.18 -18.70 -0.80
C THR A 324 -7.13 -18.81 0.30
N HIS A 325 -5.95 -18.31 0.05
CA HIS A 325 -4.96 -18.05 1.08
C HIS A 325 -5.25 -16.72 1.78
N ARG A 326 -5.69 -15.75 1.00
CA ARG A 326 -6.05 -14.41 1.47
C ARG A 326 -7.01 -13.79 0.47
N LEU A 327 -8.06 -13.17 0.98
CA LEU A 327 -9.03 -12.41 0.23
C LEU A 327 -8.92 -10.93 0.63
N ILE A 328 -8.58 -10.08 -0.32
CA ILE A 328 -8.37 -8.64 -0.12
C ILE A 328 -9.43 -7.90 -0.92
N TRP A 329 -10.10 -6.96 -0.30
CA TRP A 329 -11.00 -6.03 -1.00
C TRP A 329 -10.40 -4.64 -0.99
N VAL A 330 -10.27 -4.06 -2.17
CA VAL A 330 -9.75 -2.72 -2.40
C VAL A 330 -10.88 -1.85 -2.91
N ASN A 331 -11.25 -0.85 -2.13
CA ASN A 331 -12.29 0.10 -2.48
C ASN A 331 -11.69 1.49 -2.64
N PRO A 332 -11.73 2.10 -3.85
CA PRO A 332 -11.22 3.44 -4.07
C PRO A 332 -11.92 4.51 -3.25
N LEU A 333 -13.22 4.34 -2.97
CA LEU A 333 -14.03 5.32 -2.26
C LEU A 333 -13.77 5.32 -0.75
N LYS A 334 -13.10 4.30 -0.21
CA LYS A 334 -12.82 4.17 1.22
C LYS A 334 -12.03 5.35 1.79
N ALA A 335 -11.22 6.02 0.97
CA ALA A 335 -10.44 7.19 1.39
C ALA A 335 -11.25 8.49 1.47
N SER A 336 -12.49 8.49 0.97
CA SER A 336 -13.35 9.68 1.01
C SER A 336 -13.71 10.04 2.45
N PRO A 337 -13.63 11.32 2.83
CA PRO A 337 -14.03 11.76 4.17
C PRO A 337 -15.46 11.32 4.49
N GLY A 338 -15.67 10.69 5.66
CA GLY A 338 -16.98 10.22 6.07
C GLY A 338 -17.48 8.97 5.32
N TYR A 339 -16.58 8.23 4.64
CA TYR A 339 -16.94 6.98 4.00
C TYR A 339 -17.42 5.95 5.04
N GLU A 340 -18.63 5.47 4.82
CA GLU A 340 -19.15 4.30 5.52
C GLU A 340 -19.53 3.22 4.49
N PRO A 341 -19.31 1.93 4.76
CA PRO A 341 -19.63 0.84 3.85
C PRO A 341 -21.14 0.57 3.80
N LEU A 342 -21.93 1.60 3.46
CA LEU A 342 -23.39 1.58 3.44
C LEU A 342 -23.96 0.82 2.25
N ALA A 343 -23.19 0.59 1.20
CA ALA A 343 -23.61 -0.24 0.08
C ALA A 343 -23.94 -1.64 0.61
N ARG A 344 -25.19 -2.09 0.41
CA ARG A 344 -25.71 -3.37 0.94
C ARG A 344 -24.81 -4.55 0.54
N GLY A 345 -24.28 -4.53 -0.67
CA GLY A 345 -23.34 -5.53 -1.17
C GLY A 345 -22.04 -5.54 -0.38
N MET A 346 -21.46 -4.35 -0.11
CA MET A 346 -20.24 -4.22 0.70
C MET A 346 -20.45 -4.72 2.12
N ALA A 347 -21.56 -4.33 2.76
CA ALA A 347 -21.87 -4.77 4.13
C ALA A 347 -22.00 -6.31 4.23
N ALA A 348 -22.56 -6.96 3.20
CA ALA A 348 -22.66 -8.42 3.15
C ALA A 348 -21.32 -9.11 2.88
N ALA A 349 -20.42 -8.48 2.13
CA ALA A 349 -19.11 -9.05 1.75
C ALA A 349 -18.05 -8.91 2.85
N LEU A 350 -18.01 -7.78 3.56
CA LEU A 350 -16.96 -7.41 4.53
C LEU A 350 -16.66 -8.45 5.61
N PRO A 351 -17.65 -9.17 6.22
CA PRO A 351 -17.38 -10.19 7.23
C PRO A 351 -16.49 -11.33 6.73
N HIS A 352 -16.39 -11.52 5.41
CA HIS A 352 -15.67 -12.62 4.77
C HIS A 352 -14.38 -12.16 4.09
N VAL A 353 -13.93 -10.93 4.32
CA VAL A 353 -12.72 -10.34 3.72
C VAL A 353 -11.62 -10.27 4.76
N ASP A 354 -10.44 -10.79 4.44
CA ASP A 354 -9.28 -10.74 5.36
C ASP A 354 -8.72 -9.33 5.52
N GLN A 355 -8.80 -8.51 4.46
CA GLN A 355 -8.30 -7.14 4.47
C GLN A 355 -9.17 -6.25 3.58
N PHE A 356 -9.57 -5.11 4.12
CA PHE A 356 -10.28 -4.06 3.42
C PHE A 356 -9.39 -2.83 3.30
N LEU A 357 -8.95 -2.50 2.08
CA LEU A 357 -7.93 -1.50 1.78
C LEU A 357 -8.47 -0.40 0.88
N GLU A 358 -7.80 0.74 0.90
CA GLU A 358 -8.02 1.85 -0.02
C GLU A 358 -7.39 1.55 -1.38
N GLY A 359 -7.95 2.14 -2.45
CA GLY A 359 -7.47 1.95 -3.82
C GLY A 359 -7.49 3.22 -4.66
N HIS A 360 -7.61 4.40 -4.04
CA HIS A 360 -7.82 5.69 -4.69
C HIS A 360 -6.54 6.30 -5.29
N SER A 361 -5.36 5.91 -4.79
CA SER A 361 -4.08 6.54 -5.12
C SER A 361 -2.99 5.52 -5.46
N LEU A 362 -1.89 6.01 -6.04
CA LEU A 362 -0.71 5.17 -6.30
C LEU A 362 -0.12 4.59 -5.01
N ALA A 363 -0.07 5.39 -3.94
CA ALA A 363 0.44 4.95 -2.64
C ALA A 363 -0.40 3.81 -2.07
N SER A 364 -1.74 3.92 -2.11
CA SER A 364 -2.64 2.86 -1.62
C SER A 364 -2.49 1.57 -2.43
N LEU A 365 -2.30 1.63 -3.75
CA LEU A 365 -2.02 0.46 -4.57
C LEU A 365 -0.62 -0.13 -4.29
N CYS A 366 0.37 0.70 -3.97
CA CYS A 366 1.70 0.21 -3.55
C CYS A 366 1.64 -0.55 -2.22
N LEU A 367 0.79 -0.14 -1.27
CA LEU A 367 0.61 -0.83 0.01
C LEU A 367 0.11 -2.26 -0.16
N LEU A 368 -0.64 -2.56 -1.21
CA LEU A 368 -1.04 -3.94 -1.54
C LEU A 368 0.17 -4.90 -1.65
N TYR A 369 1.36 -4.40 -1.97
CA TYR A 369 2.54 -5.22 -2.27
C TYR A 369 3.70 -5.05 -1.31
N THR A 370 3.74 -3.94 -0.57
CA THR A 370 4.79 -3.67 0.42
C THR A 370 4.44 -4.23 1.81
N SER A 371 3.18 -4.24 2.15
CA SER A 371 2.70 -4.97 3.32
C SER A 371 2.82 -6.48 3.03
N ARG A 372 3.12 -7.31 4.04
CA ARG A 372 3.16 -8.79 3.95
C ARG A 372 1.84 -9.40 3.44
N CYS A 373 1.06 -8.63 2.70
CA CYS A 373 -0.32 -8.89 2.34
C CYS A 373 -0.51 -9.72 1.07
N VAL A 374 0.41 -9.64 0.08
CA VAL A 374 0.26 -10.37 -1.19
C VAL A 374 1.35 -11.41 -1.40
#